data_b17cb54af96876ee2e47333c952c842e
#
_entry.id   b17cb54af96876ee2e47333c952c842e
#
_cell.length_a   1.000
_cell.length_b   1.000
_cell.length_c   1.000
_cell.angle_alpha   90.00
_cell.angle_beta   90.00
_cell.angle_gamma   90.00
#
_symmetry.space_group_name_H-M   'P 1'
#
loop_
_entity.id
_entity.type
_entity.pdbx_description
1 polymer ?
#
loop_
_entity_poly.entity_id
_entity_poly.type
_entity_poly.pdbx_seq_one_letter_code
_entity_poly.pdbx_strand_id
1 'polypeptide(L)'
;MLSTTNHRTLRAGSEHFEPSETNDPKTQRQLHARLEQIDYTAYAANRKEITQSLGTVETGQFEKLAAAAARARCQWIAAALEVSETSRPGVEQIGKLSALRTTYDELTQAYDALRRLVERSYLAP
;
A
#
# COMPACT_ATOMS: atom_id res chain seq x y z
N MET A 1 -9.01 17.45 6.25
CA MET A 1 -9.81 17.39 6.30
C MET A 1 -10.19 17.31 6.32
N LEU A 2 -10.30 16.88 6.06
CA LEU A 2 -11.24 16.70 6.18
C LEU A 2 -11.47 15.89 6.11
N SER A 3 -11.33 15.30 6.06
CA SER A 3 -11.98 14.69 5.95
C SER A 3 -12.13 13.89 6.19
N THR A 4 -12.12 13.37 6.26
CA THR A 4 -12.88 12.78 6.60
C THR A 4 -13.26 12.85 7.33
N THR A 5 -13.44 13.29 7.53
CA THR A 5 -14.15 13.41 8.12
C THR A 5 -14.84 13.77 8.20
N ASN A 6 -14.77 14.13 8.48
CA ASN A 6 -15.86 14.33 8.53
C ASN A 6 -16.48 14.45 7.66
N HIS A 7 -16.54 14.36 7.64
CA HIS A 7 -17.34 14.60 6.49
C HIS A 7 -18.70 13.97 6.54
N ARG A 8 -19.04 13.50 7.65
CA ARG A 8 -20.31 12.82 7.81
C ARG A 8 -21.50 13.75 7.63
N THR A 9 -21.36 14.96 8.10
CA THR A 9 -22.41 15.96 7.92
C THR A 9 -22.63 16.25 6.45
N LEU A 10 -21.55 16.29 5.69
CA LEU A 10 -21.64 16.51 4.25
C LEU A 10 -22.34 15.35 3.57
N ARG A 11 -22.11 14.14 4.05
CA ARG A 11 -22.80 12.97 3.53
C ARG A 11 -24.30 13.06 3.72
N ALA A 12 -24.74 13.49 4.89
CA ALA A 12 -26.16 13.65 5.16
C ALA A 12 -26.80 14.65 4.20
N GLY A 13 -26.10 15.78 3.94
CA GLY A 13 -26.56 16.75 2.97
C GLY A 13 -26.62 16.20 1.56
N SER A 14 -25.59 15.42 1.19
CA SER A 14 -25.50 14.78 -0.10
C SER A 14 -26.63 13.77 -0.31
N GLU A 15 -26.97 13.02 0.73
CA GLU A 15 -28.01 12.00 0.68
C GLU A 15 -29.39 12.54 0.33
N HIS A 16 -29.66 13.83 0.60
CA HIS A 16 -30.92 14.45 0.22
C HIS A 16 -31.13 14.46 -1.29
N PHE A 17 -30.07 14.48 -2.05
CA PHE A 17 -30.13 14.60 -3.50
C PHE A 17 -29.84 13.29 -4.23
N GLU A 18 -29.55 12.27 -3.49
CA GLU A 18 -29.28 10.97 -4.07
C GLU A 18 -30.55 10.13 -4.07
N PRO A 19 -30.72 9.25 -5.05
CA PRO A 19 -31.88 8.36 -5.06
C PRO A 19 -31.87 7.49 -3.81
N SER A 20 -33.05 7.25 -3.29
CA SER A 20 -33.20 6.33 -2.16
C SER A 20 -32.72 4.95 -2.56
N GLU A 21 -32.05 4.27 -1.60
CA GLU A 21 -31.67 2.91 -1.79
C GLU A 21 -32.94 2.07 -2.00
N THR A 22 -32.98 1.35 -3.09
CA THR A 22 -34.15 0.55 -3.40
C THR A 22 -34.08 -0.80 -2.66
N ASN A 23 -35.24 -1.26 -2.19
CA ASN A 23 -35.38 -2.56 -1.59
C ASN A 23 -35.88 -3.62 -2.57
N ASP A 24 -36.01 -3.22 -3.85
CA ASP A 24 -36.43 -4.16 -4.88
C ASP A 24 -35.37 -5.24 -5.06
N PRO A 25 -35.70 -6.52 -4.80
CA PRO A 25 -34.73 -7.60 -4.91
C PRO A 25 -34.11 -7.73 -6.30
N LYS A 26 -34.87 -7.44 -7.33
CA LYS A 26 -34.35 -7.53 -8.70
C LYS A 26 -33.29 -6.47 -8.96
N THR A 27 -33.57 -5.24 -8.53
CA THR A 27 -32.61 -4.13 -8.68
C THR A 27 -31.36 -4.38 -7.86
N GLN A 28 -31.51 -4.93 -6.65
CA GLN A 28 -30.38 -5.29 -5.80
C GLN A 28 -29.50 -6.35 -6.44
N ARG A 29 -30.12 -7.37 -7.04
CA ARG A 29 -29.36 -8.40 -7.73
C ARG A 29 -28.61 -7.85 -8.94
N GLN A 30 -29.24 -6.96 -9.69
CA GLN A 30 -28.60 -6.32 -10.85
C GLN A 30 -27.41 -5.48 -10.43
N LEU A 31 -27.55 -4.72 -9.36
CA LEU A 31 -26.48 -3.90 -8.82
C LEU A 31 -25.31 -4.79 -8.35
N HIS A 32 -25.63 -5.84 -7.62
CA HIS A 32 -24.63 -6.78 -7.12
C HIS A 32 -23.86 -7.42 -8.26
N ALA A 33 -24.57 -7.90 -9.29
CA ALA A 33 -23.95 -8.50 -10.46
C ALA A 33 -23.05 -7.49 -11.20
N ARG A 34 -23.47 -6.24 -11.27
CA ARG A 34 -22.68 -5.20 -11.91
C ARG A 34 -21.39 -4.94 -11.15
N LEU A 35 -21.48 -4.87 -9.81
CA LEU A 35 -20.29 -4.68 -8.98
C LEU A 35 -19.32 -5.84 -9.08
N GLU A 36 -19.82 -7.06 -9.11
CA GLU A 36 -18.96 -8.24 -9.30
C GLU A 36 -18.24 -8.17 -10.64
N GLN A 37 -18.93 -7.73 -11.70
CA GLN A 37 -18.33 -7.61 -13.01
C GLN A 37 -17.25 -6.54 -13.03
N ILE A 38 -17.49 -5.41 -12.37
CA ILE A 38 -16.50 -4.34 -12.23
C ILE A 38 -15.27 -4.86 -11.49
N ASP A 39 -15.47 -5.55 -10.38
CA ASP A 39 -14.38 -6.11 -9.58
C ASP A 39 -13.56 -7.13 -10.38
N TYR A 40 -14.24 -7.99 -11.13
CA TYR A 40 -13.55 -8.95 -11.97
C TYR A 40 -12.72 -8.26 -13.04
N THR A 41 -13.29 -7.24 -13.69
CA THR A 41 -12.60 -6.48 -14.72
C THR A 41 -11.35 -5.81 -14.17
N ALA A 42 -11.47 -5.22 -12.98
CA ALA A 42 -10.33 -4.59 -12.31
C ALA A 42 -9.26 -5.61 -11.95
N TYR A 43 -9.67 -6.76 -11.43
CA TYR A 43 -8.74 -7.85 -11.11
C TYR A 43 -7.99 -8.33 -12.35
N ALA A 44 -8.71 -8.56 -13.44
CA ALA A 44 -8.11 -9.04 -14.69
C ALA A 44 -7.11 -8.02 -15.25
N ALA A 45 -7.45 -6.73 -15.21
CA ALA A 45 -6.56 -5.67 -15.67
C ALA A 45 -5.29 -5.60 -14.82
N ASN A 46 -5.44 -5.68 -13.51
CA ASN A 46 -4.30 -5.69 -12.59
C ASN A 46 -3.41 -6.89 -12.82
N ARG A 47 -4.00 -8.07 -12.96
CA ARG A 47 -3.24 -9.30 -13.20
C ARG A 47 -2.43 -9.22 -14.49
N LYS A 48 -3.05 -8.68 -15.55
CA LYS A 48 -2.37 -8.51 -16.83
C LYS A 48 -1.17 -7.58 -16.69
N GLU A 49 -1.36 -6.45 -16.01
CA GLU A 49 -0.31 -5.47 -15.83
C GLU A 49 0.84 -6.04 -14.98
N ILE A 50 0.51 -6.74 -13.91
CA ILE A 50 1.50 -7.36 -13.04
C ILE A 50 2.31 -8.40 -13.79
N THR A 51 1.64 -9.25 -14.58
CA THR A 51 2.32 -10.27 -15.37
C THR A 51 3.26 -9.65 -16.39
N GLN A 52 2.83 -8.58 -17.06
CA GLN A 52 3.64 -7.91 -18.06
C GLN A 52 4.82 -7.16 -17.45
N SER A 53 4.62 -6.54 -16.30
CA SER A 53 5.64 -5.70 -15.68
C SER A 53 6.63 -6.49 -14.82
N LEU A 54 6.15 -7.49 -14.11
CA LEU A 54 6.98 -8.24 -13.16
C LEU A 54 7.38 -9.62 -13.67
N GLY A 55 6.56 -10.22 -14.54
CA GLY A 55 6.80 -11.58 -14.99
C GLY A 55 6.70 -12.57 -13.83
N THR A 56 7.62 -13.51 -13.79
CA THR A 56 7.70 -14.49 -12.71
C THR A 56 8.64 -13.96 -11.62
N VAL A 57 8.17 -13.97 -10.38
CA VAL A 57 8.98 -13.56 -9.24
C VAL A 57 9.38 -14.81 -8.46
N GLU A 58 10.69 -15.04 -8.41
CA GLU A 58 11.26 -16.21 -7.75
C GLU A 58 11.40 -15.97 -6.25
N THR A 59 11.38 -17.06 -5.46
CA THR A 59 11.61 -16.99 -4.02
C THR A 59 12.89 -16.25 -3.66
N GLY A 60 13.95 -16.46 -4.45
CA GLY A 60 15.22 -15.76 -4.25
C GLY A 60 15.12 -14.24 -4.37
N GLN A 61 14.19 -13.75 -5.19
CA GLN A 61 13.98 -12.31 -5.31
C GLN A 61 13.30 -11.73 -4.07
N PHE A 62 12.35 -12.47 -3.48
CA PHE A 62 11.76 -12.10 -2.19
C PHE A 62 12.84 -12.04 -1.11
N GLU A 63 13.71 -13.04 -1.07
CA GLU A 63 14.79 -13.10 -0.11
C GLU A 63 15.73 -11.90 -0.25
N LYS A 64 16.09 -11.55 -1.48
CA LYS A 64 16.97 -10.42 -1.74
C LYS A 64 16.34 -9.09 -1.30
N LEU A 65 15.04 -8.93 -1.58
CA LEU A 65 14.34 -7.71 -1.19
C LEU A 65 14.21 -7.63 0.34
N ALA A 66 13.88 -8.74 0.98
CA ALA A 66 13.82 -8.79 2.44
C ALA A 66 15.18 -8.48 3.07
N ALA A 67 16.25 -9.03 2.51
CA ALA A 67 17.61 -8.78 2.99
C ALA A 67 18.01 -7.31 2.80
N ALA A 68 17.63 -6.71 1.69
CA ALA A 68 17.90 -5.30 1.43
C ALA A 68 17.19 -4.42 2.47
N ALA A 69 15.94 -4.72 2.78
CA ALA A 69 15.19 -4.00 3.81
C ALA A 69 15.83 -4.16 5.18
N ALA A 70 16.27 -5.37 5.51
CA ALA A 70 16.95 -5.64 6.78
C ALA A 70 18.25 -4.85 6.90
N ARG A 71 19.05 -4.82 5.84
CA ARG A 71 20.31 -4.04 5.83
C ARG A 71 20.01 -2.54 6.01
N ALA A 72 18.99 -2.05 5.33
CA ALA A 72 18.62 -0.64 5.45
C ALA A 72 18.21 -0.29 6.88
N ARG A 73 17.47 -1.18 7.53
CA ARG A 73 17.08 -0.98 8.93
C ARG A 73 18.30 -0.92 9.84
N CYS A 74 19.25 -1.84 9.65
CA CYS A 74 20.46 -1.87 10.44
C CYS A 74 21.31 -0.61 10.23
N GLN A 75 21.41 -0.13 9.00
CA GLN A 75 22.16 1.07 8.70
C GLN A 75 21.53 2.30 9.37
N TRP A 76 20.21 2.38 9.36
CA TRP A 76 19.50 3.45 10.01
C TRP A 76 19.71 3.42 11.54
N ILE A 77 19.57 2.26 12.15
CA ILE A 77 19.75 2.10 13.59
C ILE A 77 21.20 2.37 13.99
N ALA A 78 22.16 1.87 13.22
CA ALA A 78 23.58 2.12 13.49
C ALA A 78 23.90 3.62 13.45
N ALA A 79 23.37 4.31 12.48
CA ALA A 79 23.56 5.76 12.38
C ALA A 79 22.90 6.49 13.56
N ALA A 80 21.73 6.03 14.00
CA ALA A 80 21.07 6.60 15.17
C ALA A 80 21.90 6.42 16.44
N LEU A 81 22.52 5.25 16.59
CA LEU A 81 23.39 5.00 17.73
C LEU A 81 24.61 5.91 17.72
N GLU A 82 25.21 6.16 16.54
CA GLU A 82 26.31 7.10 16.43
C GLU A 82 25.87 8.53 16.81
N VAL A 83 24.72 8.96 16.28
CA VAL A 83 24.20 10.28 16.57
C VAL A 83 23.91 10.45 18.06
N SER A 84 23.48 9.39 18.73
CA SER A 84 23.14 9.44 20.15
C SER A 84 24.36 9.73 21.04
N GLU A 85 25.57 9.53 20.52
CA GLU A 85 26.79 9.83 21.25
C GLU A 85 27.18 11.31 21.12
N THR A 86 26.50 12.04 20.25
CA THR A 86 26.73 13.47 20.07
C THR A 86 25.76 14.25 20.94
N SER A 87 26.27 15.18 21.74
CA SER A 87 25.40 15.96 22.61
C SER A 87 24.47 16.90 21.85
N ARG A 88 24.89 17.32 20.65
CA ARG A 88 24.06 18.16 19.78
C ARG A 88 24.18 17.70 18.33
N PRO A 89 23.29 16.83 17.90
CA PRO A 89 23.30 16.40 16.50
C PRO A 89 23.08 17.58 15.56
N GLY A 90 23.91 17.66 14.52
CA GLY A 90 23.81 18.71 13.51
C GLY A 90 22.75 18.39 12.47
N VAL A 91 22.43 19.38 11.65
CA VAL A 91 21.44 19.25 10.58
C VAL A 91 21.84 18.15 9.61
N GLU A 92 23.12 18.05 9.29
CA GLU A 92 23.60 17.01 8.37
C GLU A 92 23.41 15.60 8.92
N GLN A 93 23.66 15.42 10.20
CA GLN A 93 23.48 14.12 10.86
C GLN A 93 22.02 13.70 10.87
N ILE A 94 21.12 14.63 11.17
CA ILE A 94 19.68 14.36 11.17
C ILE A 94 19.19 14.13 9.75
N GLY A 95 19.71 14.86 8.77
CA GLY A 95 19.37 14.65 7.37
C GLY A 95 19.77 13.26 6.89
N LYS A 96 20.94 12.79 7.30
CA LYS A 96 21.40 11.45 6.97
C LYS A 96 20.49 10.38 7.59
N LEU A 97 20.11 10.56 8.87
CA LEU A 97 19.17 9.66 9.52
C LEU A 97 17.85 9.58 8.76
N SER A 98 17.33 10.74 8.36
CA SER A 98 16.07 10.81 7.62
C SER A 98 16.17 10.06 6.29
N ALA A 99 17.27 10.22 5.56
CA ALA A 99 17.49 9.54 4.30
C ALA A 99 17.57 8.02 4.49
N LEU A 100 18.27 7.57 5.53
CA LEU A 100 18.39 6.15 5.83
C LEU A 100 17.05 5.52 6.21
N ARG A 101 16.24 6.25 6.98
CA ARG A 101 14.90 5.79 7.33
C ARG A 101 14.02 5.69 6.09
N THR A 102 14.11 6.66 5.21
CA THR A 102 13.34 6.65 3.97
C THR A 102 13.68 5.42 3.13
N THR A 103 14.97 5.10 3.02
CA THR A 103 15.40 3.90 2.29
C THR A 103 14.78 2.64 2.90
N TYR A 104 14.83 2.52 4.22
CA TYR A 104 14.24 1.40 4.91
C TYR A 104 12.72 1.33 4.69
N ASP A 105 12.03 2.44 4.85
CA ASP A 105 10.57 2.49 4.67
C ASP A 105 10.17 2.10 3.25
N GLU A 106 10.86 2.61 2.25
CA GLU A 106 10.56 2.31 0.85
C GLU A 106 10.75 0.83 0.54
N LEU A 107 11.85 0.26 0.98
CA LEU A 107 12.12 -1.16 0.73
C LEU A 107 11.12 -2.06 1.47
N THR A 108 10.76 -1.71 2.69
CA THR A 108 9.79 -2.47 3.48
C THR A 108 8.41 -2.41 2.85
N GLN A 109 7.98 -1.24 2.40
CA GLN A 109 6.69 -1.09 1.75
C GLN A 109 6.65 -1.85 0.42
N ALA A 110 7.75 -1.83 -0.33
CA ALA A 110 7.83 -2.58 -1.58
C ALA A 110 7.74 -4.09 -1.32
N TYR A 111 8.42 -4.56 -0.27
CA TYR A 111 8.35 -5.97 0.11
C TYR A 111 6.92 -6.36 0.49
N ASP A 112 6.26 -5.56 1.30
CA ASP A 112 4.88 -5.82 1.72
C ASP A 112 3.93 -5.80 0.53
N ALA A 113 4.13 -4.89 -0.41
CA ALA A 113 3.32 -4.81 -1.62
C ALA A 113 3.49 -6.06 -2.48
N LEU A 114 4.74 -6.52 -2.65
CA LEU A 114 5.03 -7.73 -3.42
C LEU A 114 4.39 -8.94 -2.78
N ARG A 115 4.49 -9.04 -1.46
CA ARG A 115 3.88 -10.14 -0.72
C ARG A 115 2.37 -10.18 -0.89
N ARG A 116 1.72 -9.01 -0.88
CA ARG A 116 0.28 -8.92 -1.11
C ARG A 116 -0.14 -9.40 -2.48
N LEU A 117 0.71 -9.25 -3.49
CA LEU A 117 0.40 -9.76 -4.82
C LEU A 117 0.26 -11.28 -4.81
N VAL A 118 1.07 -11.97 -4.02
CA VAL A 118 0.93 -13.43 -3.85
C VAL A 118 -0.34 -13.74 -3.07
N GLU A 119 -0.58 -13.04 -1.98
CA GLU A 119 -1.78 -13.27 -1.15
C GLU A 119 -3.06 -13.10 -1.93
N ARG A 120 -3.09 -12.18 -2.88
CA ARG A 120 -4.27 -11.90 -3.70
C ARG A 120 -4.29 -12.68 -5.00
N SER A 121 -3.40 -13.64 -5.15
CA SER A 121 -3.31 -14.52 -6.32
C SER A 121 -2.98 -13.79 -7.63
N TYR A 122 -2.36 -12.62 -7.56
CA TYR A 122 -1.84 -11.95 -8.75
C TYR A 122 -0.55 -12.58 -9.23
N LEU A 123 0.21 -13.18 -8.32
CA LEU A 123 1.43 -13.91 -8.64
C LEU A 123 1.31 -15.32 -8.10
N ALA A 124 1.97 -16.26 -8.77
CA ALA A 124 2.00 -17.64 -8.31
C ALA A 124 2.75 -17.73 -6.97
N PRO A 125 2.29 -18.61 -6.07
CA PRO A 125 2.99 -18.80 -4.79
C PRO A 125 4.37 -19.43 -4.95
#